data_267ac29533a4d174942ae20c4096b690
#
_entry.id   267ac29533a4d174942ae20c4096b690
#
_cell.length_a   1.000
_cell.length_b   1.000
_cell.length_c   1.000
_cell.angle_alpha   90.00
_cell.angle_beta   90.00
_cell.angle_gamma   90.00
#
_symmetry.space_group_name_H-M   'P 1'
#
loop_
_entity.id
_entity.type
_entity.pdbx_description
1 polymer ?
#
loop_
_entity_poly.entity_id
_entity_poly.type
_entity_poly.pdbx_seq_one_letter_code
_entity_poly.pdbx_strand_id
1 'polypeptide(L)' 'MLLICQIYLFRYCEEFNCDLSNWDVSNVINMYSVFYCCENFNCDLSNWDVSNVNNMEDIFYNCNMKIIPNWYYNWY' A
#
# COMPACT_ATOMS: atom_id res chain seq x y z
N MET A 1 8.16 -5.34 10.36
CA MET A 1 7.17 -6.41 10.24
C MET A 1 7.14 -6.93 8.82
N LEU A 2 6.84 -8.18 8.64
CA LEU A 2 6.80 -8.84 7.34
C LEU A 2 5.36 -9.05 6.88
N LEU A 3 5.05 -8.57 5.68
CA LEU A 3 3.77 -8.79 5.04
C LEU A 3 3.98 -9.76 3.87
N ILE A 4 3.41 -10.95 3.93
CA ILE A 4 3.76 -12.01 3.00
C ILE A 4 2.74 -12.19 1.90
N CYS A 5 1.51 -12.46 2.25
CA CYS A 5 0.46 -12.71 1.27
C CYS A 5 -0.81 -12.05 1.77
N GLN A 6 -1.27 -11.01 1.07
CA GLN A 6 -2.25 -10.20 1.73
C GLN A 6 -3.17 -9.46 0.82
N ILE A 7 -4.41 -9.37 1.20
CA ILE A 7 -5.43 -8.59 0.52
C ILE A 7 -6.30 -7.93 1.57
N TYR A 8 -6.73 -6.70 1.33
CA TYR A 8 -7.70 -5.98 2.17
C TYR A 8 -7.23 -5.71 3.61
N LEU A 9 -5.93 -5.81 3.88
CA LEU A 9 -5.44 -5.75 5.25
C LEU A 9 -5.92 -4.50 6.02
N PHE A 10 -5.86 -3.33 5.39
CA PHE A 10 -6.25 -2.06 6.02
C PHE A 10 -7.49 -1.43 5.40
N ARG A 11 -8.20 -2.18 4.60
CA ARG A 11 -9.35 -1.66 3.87
C ARG A 11 -10.37 -1.05 4.81
N TYR A 12 -10.80 0.17 4.49
CA TYR A 12 -11.77 0.94 5.30
C TYR A 12 -11.28 1.35 6.68
N CYS A 13 -9.99 1.28 6.95
CA CYS A 13 -9.43 1.77 8.22
C CYS A 13 -9.27 3.29 8.15
N GLU A 14 -10.35 4.03 8.28
CA GLU A 14 -10.39 5.46 8.00
C GLU A 14 -9.42 6.28 8.85
N GLU A 15 -9.18 5.85 10.08
CA GLU A 15 -8.29 6.56 11.00
C GLU A 15 -6.88 6.00 11.04
N PHE A 16 -6.62 4.95 10.29
CA PHE A 16 -5.31 4.33 10.27
C PHE A 16 -4.28 5.29 9.67
N ASN A 17 -3.22 5.51 10.40
CA ASN A 17 -2.10 6.31 9.91
C ASN A 17 -0.83 5.92 10.66
N CYS A 18 -0.36 4.71 10.48
CA CYS A 18 0.87 4.22 11.06
C CYS A 18 2.00 4.27 10.05
N ASP A 19 3.23 4.38 10.52
CA ASP A 19 4.39 4.33 9.65
C ASP A 19 4.70 2.89 9.26
N LEU A 20 4.49 2.57 8.00
CA LEU A 20 4.75 1.25 7.43
C LEU A 20 5.98 1.24 6.53
N SER A 21 6.76 2.33 6.51
CA SER A 21 7.85 2.48 5.55
C SER A 21 8.94 1.41 5.69
N ASN A 22 9.08 0.82 6.87
CA ASN A 22 10.09 -0.21 7.13
C ASN A 22 9.53 -1.64 7.03
N TRP A 23 8.29 -1.80 6.64
CA TRP A 23 7.74 -3.14 6.44
C TRP A 23 8.41 -3.82 5.25
N ASP A 24 8.69 -5.11 5.41
CA ASP A 24 9.16 -5.93 4.32
C ASP A 24 7.96 -6.50 3.55
N VAL A 25 7.72 -5.95 2.38
CA VAL A 25 6.62 -6.40 1.51
C VAL A 25 7.15 -7.13 0.27
N SER A 26 8.41 -7.53 0.30
CA SER A 26 9.08 -8.10 -0.88
C SER A 26 8.45 -9.41 -1.37
N ASN A 27 7.75 -10.13 -0.51
CA ASN A 27 7.07 -11.38 -0.89
C ASN A 27 5.59 -11.21 -1.18
N VAL A 28 5.07 -9.99 -1.14
CA VAL A 28 3.66 -9.76 -1.42
C VAL A 28 3.41 -9.84 -2.93
N ILE A 29 2.40 -10.57 -3.31
CA ILE A 29 2.01 -10.76 -4.71
C ILE A 29 0.77 -9.93 -5.05
N ASN A 30 -0.16 -9.81 -4.14
CA ASN A 30 -1.42 -9.12 -4.39
C ASN A 30 -1.62 -8.02 -3.35
N MET A 31 -1.72 -6.78 -3.83
CA MET A 31 -1.99 -5.60 -3.00
C MET A 31 -3.31 -4.92 -3.37
N TYR A 32 -4.22 -5.66 -3.96
CA TYR A 32 -5.51 -5.11 -4.34
C TYR A 32 -6.21 -4.50 -3.12
N SER A 33 -6.56 -3.24 -3.22
CA SER A 33 -7.34 -2.51 -2.21
C SER A 33 -6.75 -2.50 -0.79
N VAL A 34 -5.44 -2.68 -0.64
CA VAL A 34 -4.82 -2.76 0.69
C VAL A 34 -5.13 -1.53 1.54
N PHE A 35 -5.09 -0.33 0.97
CA PHE A 35 -5.39 0.92 1.68
C PHE A 35 -6.69 1.57 1.20
N TYR A 36 -7.58 0.78 0.68
CA TYR A 36 -8.85 1.27 0.13
C TYR A 36 -9.63 2.02 1.19
N CYS A 37 -9.96 3.28 0.91
CA CYS A 37 -10.70 4.16 1.83
C CYS A 37 -10.02 4.37 3.19
N CYS A 38 -8.70 4.27 3.26
CA CYS A 38 -7.93 4.67 4.44
C CYS A 38 -7.67 6.17 4.36
N GLU A 39 -8.68 6.97 4.69
CA GLU A 39 -8.69 8.40 4.36
C GLU A 39 -7.60 9.20 5.06
N ASN A 40 -7.14 8.75 6.22
CA ASN A 40 -6.10 9.44 6.98
C ASN A 40 -4.71 8.83 6.79
N PHE A 41 -4.59 7.76 6.03
CA PHE A 41 -3.31 7.14 5.81
C PHE A 41 -2.46 8.02 4.89
N ASN A 42 -1.28 8.36 5.36
CA ASN A 42 -0.34 9.18 4.61
C ASN A 42 1.08 8.82 5.04
N CYS A 43 1.69 7.87 4.38
CA CYS A 43 3.02 7.37 4.69
C CYS A 43 3.85 7.32 3.41
N ASP A 44 5.12 7.68 3.50
CA ASP A 44 6.02 7.57 2.36
C ASP A 44 6.42 6.11 2.18
N LEU A 45 5.89 5.46 1.16
CA LEU A 45 6.14 4.07 0.84
C LEU A 45 7.12 3.90 -0.33
N SER A 46 7.88 4.94 -0.64
CA SER A 46 8.78 4.94 -1.80
C SER A 46 9.83 3.82 -1.75
N ASN A 47 10.21 3.38 -0.57
CA ASN A 47 11.22 2.35 -0.39
C ASN A 47 10.67 0.91 -0.39
N TRP A 48 9.36 0.75 -0.55
CA TRP A 48 8.80 -0.59 -0.62
C TRP A 48 9.28 -1.31 -1.87
N ASP A 49 9.74 -2.55 -1.70
CA ASP A 49 10.06 -3.43 -2.82
C ASP A 49 8.78 -4.15 -3.25
N VAL A 50 8.20 -3.69 -4.33
CA VAL A 50 6.94 -4.25 -4.85
C VAL A 50 7.17 -5.07 -6.13
N SER A 51 8.40 -5.53 -6.33
CA SER A 51 8.77 -6.21 -7.57
C SER A 51 7.99 -7.49 -7.83
N ASN A 52 7.47 -8.13 -6.78
CA ASN A 52 6.67 -9.35 -6.92
C ASN A 52 5.14 -9.09 -6.95
N VAL A 53 4.73 -7.85 -6.79
CA VAL A 53 3.30 -7.53 -6.78
C VAL A 53 2.78 -7.53 -8.22
N ASN A 54 1.70 -8.27 -8.45
CA ASN A 54 1.08 -8.32 -9.77
C ASN A 54 -0.31 -7.68 -9.81
N ASN A 55 -0.84 -7.23 -8.69
CA ASN A 55 -2.09 -6.49 -8.66
C ASN A 55 -2.04 -5.42 -7.57
N MET A 56 -2.18 -4.16 -7.99
CA MET A 56 -2.24 -2.99 -7.10
C MET A 56 -3.50 -2.17 -7.33
N GLU A 57 -4.49 -2.74 -7.99
CA GLU A 57 -5.70 -1.99 -8.31
C GLU A 57 -6.33 -1.46 -7.03
N ASP A 58 -6.71 -0.18 -7.06
CA ASP A 58 -7.36 0.52 -5.95
C ASP A 58 -6.57 0.55 -4.64
N ILE A 59 -5.27 0.30 -4.70
CA ILE A 59 -4.45 0.29 -3.48
C ILE A 59 -4.60 1.60 -2.67
N PHE A 60 -4.64 2.75 -3.34
CA PHE A 60 -4.76 4.07 -2.70
C PHE A 60 -6.10 4.73 -2.97
N TYR A 61 -7.11 3.99 -3.35
CA TYR A 61 -8.41 4.57 -3.64
C TYR A 61 -8.95 5.29 -2.40
N ASN A 62 -9.28 6.56 -2.57
CA ASN A 62 -9.82 7.40 -1.52
C ASN A 62 -8.90 7.52 -0.29
N CYS A 63 -7.59 7.55 -0.54
CA CYS A 63 -6.57 7.88 0.44
C CYS A 63 -6.07 9.30 0.23
N ASN A 64 -5.61 9.93 1.29
CA ASN A 64 -5.00 11.27 1.22
C ASN A 64 -3.49 11.23 1.15
N MET A 65 -2.94 10.32 0.38
CA MET A 65 -1.49 10.22 0.21
C MET A 65 -0.94 11.49 -0.42
N LYS A 66 -0.05 12.15 0.29
CA LYS A 66 0.61 13.37 -0.22
C LYS A 66 1.77 13.04 -1.14
N ILE A 67 2.42 11.91 -0.91
CA ILE A 67 3.51 11.42 -1.74
C ILE A 67 3.10 10.08 -2.32
N ILE A 68 2.80 10.07 -3.61
CA ILE A 68 2.49 8.81 -4.30
C ILE A 68 3.79 8.19 -4.74
N PRO A 69 4.10 6.95 -4.32
CA PRO A 69 5.37 6.32 -4.68
C PRO A 69 5.50 6.12 -6.19
N ASN A 70 6.73 6.25 -6.68
CA ASN A 70 7.00 6.09 -8.12
C ASN A 70 6.59 4.71 -8.64
N TRP A 71 6.73 3.67 -7.83
CA TRP A 71 6.38 2.33 -8.25
C TRP A 71 4.89 2.19 -8.59
N TYR A 72 4.05 3.03 -7.99
CA TYR A 72 2.62 3.01 -8.31
C TYR A 72 2.35 3.43 -9.75
N TYR A 73 3.04 4.48 -10.21
CA TYR A 73 2.88 4.94 -11.58
C TYR A 73 3.41 3.96 -12.60
N ASN A 74 4.43 3.20 -12.23
CA ASN A 74 5.02 2.20 -13.13
C ASN A 74 4.12 0.98 -13.31
N TRP A 75 3.16 0.78 -12.43
CA TRP A 75 2.24 -0.33 -12.52
C TRP A 75 1.21 -0.15 -13.63
N TYR A 76 0.83 1.08 -13.90
CA TYR A 76 -0.14 1.36 -14.97
C TYR A 76 0.49 1.08 -16.36
#